data_6b89dd31f578c57c343aed0d28ea5958
#
_entry.id   6b89dd31f578c57c343aed0d28ea5958
#
_cell.length_a   1.000
_cell.length_b   1.000
_cell.length_c   1.000
_cell.angle_alpha   90.00
_cell.angle_beta   90.00
_cell.angle_gamma   90.00
#
_symmetry.space_group_name_H-M   'P 1'
#
loop_
_entity.id
_entity.type
_entity.pdbx_description
1 polymer ?
#
loop_
_entity_poly.entity_id
_entity_poly.type
_entity_poly.pdbx_seq_one_letter_code
_entity_poly.pdbx_strand_id
1 'polypeptide(L)'
;MPVLYRRGLLESTRVTMLSPDVISPNPDQPRRYFDPDGLYELAESIRVHGILQPLSVRRKGGGRYELIAGERRLRAAMICGLEQVPCLVLEVSRESSCLLSLIENLQRRDLDFWEEALALEKLISTYHLSQEEAARRIGKSQSAVANKLRLLKLPAAVLETLRDGGATERHARALLPLEDPSLQARAAQAILEGRLTVAQTEALVQELLHPLKTPTAPHPRRTFVVKDIRLFLNTLDRGMALMRSAGVAAKCQREDHEDEICLTIRIPRSVSH
;
A
#
# COMPACT_ATOMS: atom_id res chain seq x y z
N MET A 1 28.58 -16.99 -11.14
CA MET A 1 27.46 -17.69 -10.50
C MET A 1 26.29 -17.68 -11.47
N PRO A 2 25.82 -18.81 -12.01
CA PRO A 2 24.71 -18.79 -12.95
C PRO A 2 23.44 -18.41 -12.22
N VAL A 3 22.77 -17.39 -12.75
CA VAL A 3 21.43 -17.00 -12.35
C VAL A 3 20.51 -18.16 -12.70
N LEU A 4 20.12 -18.96 -11.70
CA LEU A 4 19.04 -19.92 -11.81
C LEU A 4 17.75 -19.14 -12.09
N TYR A 5 17.42 -19.01 -13.35
CA TYR A 5 16.07 -18.68 -13.81
C TYR A 5 15.16 -19.77 -13.23
N ARG A 6 14.48 -19.46 -12.16
CA ARG A 6 13.50 -20.38 -11.57
C ARG A 6 12.37 -20.53 -12.58
N ARG A 7 12.31 -21.67 -13.21
CA ARG A 7 11.04 -22.20 -13.73
C ARG A 7 9.99 -21.99 -12.66
N GLY A 8 8.87 -21.36 -13.00
CA GLY A 8 7.82 -21.07 -12.04
C GLY A 8 7.41 -22.36 -11.32
N LEU A 9 7.12 -22.29 -10.04
CA LEU A 9 6.68 -23.42 -9.19
C LEU A 9 5.49 -24.22 -9.77
N LEU A 10 4.89 -23.73 -10.85
CA LEU A 10 3.70 -24.26 -11.53
C LEU A 10 4.01 -25.00 -12.86
N GLU A 11 5.27 -25.08 -13.29
CA GLU A 11 5.60 -25.60 -14.64
C GLU A 11 5.37 -27.12 -14.83
N SER A 12 4.91 -27.85 -13.83
CA SER A 12 4.67 -29.30 -13.96
C SER A 12 3.50 -29.81 -13.10
N THR A 13 2.54 -28.98 -12.74
CA THR A 13 1.49 -29.40 -11.82
C THR A 13 0.26 -29.89 -12.57
N ARG A 14 0.14 -31.19 -12.74
CA ARG A 14 -1.12 -31.83 -13.15
C ARG A 14 -2.16 -31.61 -12.06
N VAL A 15 -3.37 -31.19 -12.45
CA VAL A 15 -4.52 -31.23 -11.57
C VAL A 15 -4.84 -32.69 -11.26
N THR A 16 -4.81 -33.06 -9.99
CA THR A 16 -5.12 -34.39 -9.49
C THR A 16 -6.41 -34.32 -8.68
N MET A 17 -7.32 -35.23 -8.93
CA MET A 17 -8.54 -35.37 -8.13
C MET A 17 -8.20 -36.13 -6.85
N LEU A 18 -8.46 -35.55 -5.69
CA LEU A 18 -8.18 -36.12 -4.36
C LEU A 18 -9.46 -36.13 -3.51
N SER A 19 -9.63 -37.16 -2.68
CA SER A 19 -10.69 -37.13 -1.67
C SER A 19 -10.39 -36.05 -0.63
N PRO A 20 -11.39 -35.24 -0.19
CA PRO A 20 -11.22 -34.31 0.91
C PRO A 20 -10.64 -34.96 2.19
N ASP A 21 -10.95 -36.22 2.46
CA ASP A 21 -10.55 -36.94 3.67
C ASP A 21 -9.02 -37.20 3.76
N VAL A 22 -8.32 -37.22 2.62
CA VAL A 22 -6.86 -37.39 2.61
C VAL A 22 -6.12 -36.06 2.72
N ILE A 23 -6.84 -34.92 2.75
CA ILE A 23 -6.30 -33.56 2.81
C ILE A 23 -6.43 -33.03 4.24
N SER A 24 -5.32 -32.88 4.94
CA SER A 24 -5.31 -32.24 6.26
C SER A 24 -5.20 -30.71 6.13
N PRO A 25 -5.93 -29.94 6.95
CA PRO A 25 -5.74 -28.48 7.03
C PRO A 25 -4.31 -28.14 7.44
N ASN A 26 -3.85 -26.94 7.04
CA ASN A 26 -2.55 -26.44 7.52
C ASN A 26 -2.72 -25.94 8.98
N PRO A 27 -1.99 -26.50 9.96
CA PRO A 27 -2.08 -26.08 11.36
C PRO A 27 -1.61 -24.62 11.59
N ASP A 28 -0.77 -24.11 10.69
CA ASP A 28 -0.20 -22.75 10.77
C ASP A 28 -1.07 -21.69 10.06
N GLN A 29 -2.31 -22.05 9.66
CA GLN A 29 -3.24 -21.11 9.02
C GLN A 29 -3.63 -19.97 9.99
N PRO A 30 -3.43 -18.70 9.63
CA PRO A 30 -3.75 -17.58 10.50
C PRO A 30 -5.25 -17.37 10.68
N ARG A 31 -6.07 -17.74 9.69
CA ARG A 31 -7.52 -17.59 9.75
C ARG A 31 -8.17 -18.80 10.40
N ARG A 32 -8.60 -18.62 11.66
CA ARG A 32 -9.30 -19.67 12.44
C ARG A 32 -10.82 -19.53 12.39
N TYR A 33 -11.33 -18.34 12.15
CA TYR A 33 -12.76 -18.07 12.08
C TYR A 33 -13.21 -17.93 10.62
N PHE A 34 -14.22 -18.69 10.26
CA PHE A 34 -14.85 -18.64 8.95
C PHE A 34 -16.33 -18.35 9.17
N ASP A 35 -16.82 -17.32 8.51
CA ASP A 35 -18.22 -16.99 8.51
C ASP A 35 -19.04 -18.16 7.93
N PRO A 36 -20.01 -18.72 8.71
CA PRO A 36 -20.81 -19.86 8.26
C PRO A 36 -21.64 -19.54 7.01
N ASP A 37 -22.27 -18.38 6.97
CA ASP A 37 -23.14 -17.98 5.86
C ASP A 37 -22.34 -17.89 4.55
N GLY A 38 -21.20 -17.24 4.59
CA GLY A 38 -20.30 -17.17 3.44
C GLY A 38 -19.66 -18.51 3.04
N LEU A 39 -19.65 -19.53 3.92
CA LEU A 39 -19.26 -20.89 3.55
C LEU A 39 -20.42 -21.64 2.88
N TYR A 40 -21.65 -21.47 3.35
CA TYR A 40 -22.83 -22.08 2.72
C TYR A 40 -23.08 -21.51 1.31
N GLU A 41 -22.96 -20.21 1.11
CA GLU A 41 -23.04 -19.60 -0.23
C GLU A 41 -22.00 -20.19 -1.19
N LEU A 42 -20.76 -20.33 -0.70
CA LEU A 42 -19.70 -20.96 -1.49
C LEU A 42 -20.00 -22.42 -1.78
N ALA A 43 -20.57 -23.15 -0.82
CA ALA A 43 -20.96 -24.56 -0.99
C ALA A 43 -22.05 -24.69 -2.07
N GLU A 44 -23.06 -23.85 -2.07
CA GLU A 44 -24.08 -23.84 -3.12
C GLU A 44 -23.48 -23.54 -4.50
N SER A 45 -22.57 -22.55 -4.57
CA SER A 45 -21.85 -22.25 -5.82
C SER A 45 -21.03 -23.45 -6.31
N ILE A 46 -20.35 -24.15 -5.41
CA ILE A 46 -19.55 -25.34 -5.73
C ILE A 46 -20.44 -26.50 -6.17
N ARG A 47 -21.64 -26.65 -5.61
CA ARG A 47 -22.61 -27.69 -6.01
C ARG A 47 -23.06 -27.51 -7.45
N VAL A 48 -23.22 -26.26 -7.91
CA VAL A 48 -23.68 -25.94 -9.25
C VAL A 48 -22.55 -25.96 -10.29
N HIS A 49 -21.40 -25.36 -9.95
CA HIS A 49 -20.32 -25.09 -10.91
C HIS A 49 -19.07 -25.92 -10.68
N GLY A 50 -19.01 -26.71 -9.61
CA GLY A 50 -17.78 -27.36 -9.18
C GLY A 50 -16.76 -26.37 -8.63
N ILE A 51 -15.57 -26.91 -8.33
CA ILE A 51 -14.43 -26.10 -7.89
C ILE A 51 -13.66 -25.58 -9.12
N LEU A 52 -13.89 -24.33 -9.51
CA LEU A 52 -13.26 -23.70 -10.67
C LEU A 52 -11.74 -23.48 -10.47
N GLN A 53 -11.34 -23.16 -9.26
CA GLN A 53 -9.93 -22.99 -8.90
C GLN A 53 -9.45 -24.17 -8.06
N PRO A 54 -8.50 -25.00 -8.54
CA PRO A 54 -7.96 -26.11 -7.76
C PRO A 54 -7.39 -25.69 -6.41
N LEU A 55 -7.44 -26.60 -5.45
CA LEU A 55 -6.74 -26.44 -4.16
C LEU A 55 -5.24 -26.65 -4.37
N SER A 56 -4.41 -25.97 -3.60
CA SER A 56 -2.97 -26.24 -3.58
C SER A 56 -2.63 -27.10 -2.38
N VAL A 57 -2.03 -28.26 -2.63
CA VAL A 57 -1.67 -29.24 -1.58
C VAL A 57 -0.22 -29.69 -1.74
N ARG A 58 0.41 -30.08 -0.64
CA ARG A 58 1.71 -30.78 -0.66
C ARG A 58 1.54 -32.24 -0.21
N ARG A 59 2.38 -33.11 -0.73
CA ARG A 59 2.41 -34.51 -0.31
C ARG A 59 3.07 -34.65 1.08
N LYS A 60 2.41 -35.36 1.99
CA LYS A 60 2.91 -35.59 3.37
C LYS A 60 3.47 -36.97 3.59
N GLY A 61 3.34 -37.87 2.62
CA GLY A 61 3.68 -39.30 2.73
C GLY A 61 2.46 -40.15 3.07
N GLY A 62 2.54 -41.47 2.81
CA GLY A 62 1.46 -42.42 3.10
C GLY A 62 0.12 -42.10 2.40
N GLY A 63 0.15 -41.50 1.22
CA GLY A 63 -1.07 -41.10 0.48
C GLY A 63 -1.83 -39.93 1.08
N ARG A 64 -1.29 -39.23 2.05
CA ARG A 64 -1.90 -38.03 2.68
C ARG A 64 -1.29 -36.76 2.15
N TYR A 65 -2.13 -35.71 2.17
CA TYR A 65 -1.78 -34.39 1.69
C TYR A 65 -2.04 -33.34 2.77
N GLU A 66 -1.35 -32.23 2.69
CA GLU A 66 -1.56 -31.07 3.55
C GLU A 66 -1.92 -29.89 2.67
N LEU A 67 -2.97 -29.17 3.06
CA LEU A 67 -3.45 -28.01 2.33
C LEU A 67 -2.46 -26.85 2.48
N ILE A 68 -2.08 -26.25 1.36
CA ILE A 68 -1.30 -25.00 1.31
C ILE A 68 -2.24 -23.81 1.17
N ALA A 69 -3.19 -23.88 0.21
CA ALA A 69 -4.14 -22.82 -0.07
C ALA A 69 -5.50 -23.39 -0.51
N GLY A 70 -6.59 -22.69 -0.14
CA GLY A 70 -7.95 -23.07 -0.51
C GLY A 70 -8.81 -23.60 0.62
N GLU A 71 -8.55 -23.25 1.90
CA GLU A 71 -9.28 -23.73 3.09
C GLU A 71 -10.80 -23.55 2.96
N ARG A 72 -11.29 -22.37 2.51
CA ARG A 72 -12.72 -22.16 2.30
C ARG A 72 -13.31 -23.12 1.27
N ARG A 73 -12.58 -23.40 0.19
CA ARG A 73 -13.02 -24.33 -0.87
C ARG A 73 -13.04 -25.77 -0.38
N LEU A 74 -12.04 -26.16 0.42
CA LEU A 74 -12.01 -27.50 1.02
C LEU A 74 -13.21 -27.69 1.95
N ARG A 75 -13.47 -26.75 2.87
CA ARG A 75 -14.61 -26.81 3.79
C ARG A 75 -15.94 -26.80 3.07
N ALA A 76 -16.10 -25.92 2.08
CA ALA A 76 -17.31 -25.87 1.26
C ALA A 76 -17.54 -27.17 0.47
N ALA A 77 -16.47 -27.78 -0.04
CA ALA A 77 -16.54 -29.09 -0.70
C ALA A 77 -16.98 -30.22 0.26
N MET A 78 -16.53 -30.19 1.50
CA MET A 78 -16.97 -31.13 2.55
C MET A 78 -18.47 -30.92 2.87
N ILE A 79 -18.94 -29.66 2.98
CA ILE A 79 -20.35 -29.31 3.19
C ILE A 79 -21.20 -29.83 2.02
N CYS A 80 -20.72 -29.73 0.78
CA CYS A 80 -21.41 -30.24 -0.40
C CYS A 80 -21.40 -31.77 -0.51
N GLY A 81 -20.56 -32.46 0.28
CA GLY A 81 -20.37 -33.91 0.16
C GLY A 81 -19.64 -34.35 -1.11
N LEU A 82 -18.70 -33.50 -1.63
CA LEU A 82 -17.94 -33.89 -2.82
C LEU A 82 -16.97 -35.04 -2.49
N GLU A 83 -17.04 -36.12 -3.27
CA GLU A 83 -16.12 -37.26 -3.11
C GLU A 83 -14.70 -36.93 -3.52
N GLN A 84 -14.51 -36.03 -4.47
CA GLN A 84 -13.21 -35.62 -4.98
C GLN A 84 -13.14 -34.12 -5.25
N VAL A 85 -11.98 -33.52 -5.01
CA VAL A 85 -11.69 -32.12 -5.25
C VAL A 85 -10.45 -31.97 -6.13
N PRO A 86 -10.46 -31.02 -7.08
CA PRO A 86 -9.30 -30.78 -7.95
C PRO A 86 -8.18 -30.12 -7.13
N CYS A 87 -6.98 -30.73 -7.18
CA CYS A 87 -5.81 -30.31 -6.42
C CYS A 87 -4.58 -30.14 -7.31
N LEU A 88 -3.82 -29.09 -7.07
CA LEU A 88 -2.45 -28.95 -7.56
C LEU A 88 -1.51 -29.52 -6.50
N VAL A 89 -0.86 -30.64 -6.81
CA VAL A 89 0.10 -31.26 -5.90
C VAL A 89 1.46 -30.61 -6.09
N LEU A 90 1.92 -29.85 -5.09
CA LEU A 90 3.21 -29.18 -5.10
C LEU A 90 4.25 -30.04 -4.39
N GLU A 91 5.38 -30.31 -5.07
CA GLU A 91 6.54 -30.98 -4.46
C GLU A 91 7.42 -29.94 -3.75
N VAL A 92 6.95 -29.47 -2.60
CA VAL A 92 7.65 -28.45 -1.81
C VAL A 92 7.92 -28.96 -0.40
N SER A 93 9.03 -28.53 0.20
CA SER A 93 9.30 -28.78 1.61
C SER A 93 8.23 -28.12 2.49
N ARG A 94 8.12 -28.57 3.76
CA ARG A 94 7.20 -27.94 4.72
C ARG A 94 7.46 -26.45 4.86
N GLU A 95 8.73 -26.05 4.94
CA GLU A 95 9.13 -24.64 5.03
C GLU A 95 8.70 -23.84 3.81
N SER A 96 8.90 -24.37 2.61
CA SER A 96 8.46 -23.72 1.36
C SER A 96 6.93 -23.64 1.25
N SER A 97 6.22 -24.67 1.77
CA SER A 97 4.76 -24.67 1.83
C SER A 97 4.22 -23.59 2.76
N CYS A 98 4.77 -23.45 3.96
CA CYS A 98 4.40 -22.38 4.90
C CYS A 98 4.72 -21.00 4.33
N LEU A 99 5.87 -20.86 3.66
CA LEU A 99 6.25 -19.61 2.98
C LEU A 99 5.25 -19.23 1.88
N LEU A 100 4.84 -20.18 1.04
CA LEU A 100 3.86 -19.94 -0.02
C LEU A 100 2.50 -19.54 0.54
N SER A 101 2.04 -20.20 1.59
CA SER A 101 0.79 -19.87 2.28
C SER A 101 0.83 -18.45 2.87
N LEU A 102 1.98 -18.06 3.45
CA LEU A 102 2.15 -16.72 4.00
C LEU A 102 2.17 -15.64 2.90
N ILE A 103 2.84 -15.91 1.77
CA ILE A 103 2.88 -15.00 0.62
C ILE A 103 1.48 -14.86 0.00
N GLU A 104 0.74 -15.96 -0.17
CA GLU A 104 -0.64 -15.93 -0.69
C GLU A 104 -1.54 -15.07 0.21
N ASN A 105 -1.47 -15.30 1.53
CA ASN A 105 -2.24 -14.50 2.48
C ASN A 105 -1.87 -13.00 2.43
N LEU A 106 -0.59 -12.68 2.24
CA LEU A 106 -0.11 -11.30 2.13
C LEU A 106 -0.50 -10.62 0.81
N GLN A 107 -0.81 -11.38 -0.23
CA GLN A 107 -1.30 -10.88 -1.52
C GLN A 107 -2.83 -10.63 -1.54
N ARG A 108 -3.53 -10.90 -0.44
CA ARG A 108 -4.97 -10.60 -0.33
C ARG A 108 -5.20 -9.10 -0.40
N ARG A 109 -6.33 -8.73 -0.99
CA ARG A 109 -6.71 -7.32 -1.19
C ARG A 109 -7.39 -6.68 0.02
N ASP A 110 -7.81 -7.50 0.98
CA ASP A 110 -8.59 -7.11 2.15
C ASP A 110 -7.75 -6.88 3.41
N LEU A 111 -6.43 -7.02 3.33
CA LEU A 111 -5.53 -6.69 4.44
C LEU A 111 -5.44 -5.18 4.66
N ASP A 112 -5.59 -4.76 5.91
CA ASP A 112 -5.27 -3.39 6.28
C ASP A 112 -3.75 -3.14 6.28
N PHE A 113 -3.37 -1.87 6.40
CA PHE A 113 -1.95 -1.48 6.32
C PHE A 113 -1.12 -2.01 7.48
N TRP A 114 -1.73 -2.25 8.65
CA TRP A 114 -1.04 -2.78 9.82
C TRP A 114 -0.90 -4.31 9.73
N GLU A 115 -1.97 -5.01 9.35
CA GLU A 115 -1.93 -6.45 9.09
C GLU A 115 -0.87 -6.81 8.03
N GLU A 116 -0.79 -6.02 6.97
CA GLU A 116 0.23 -6.20 5.92
C GLU A 116 1.65 -6.00 6.49
N ALA A 117 1.85 -4.99 7.36
CA ALA A 117 3.15 -4.75 7.99
C ALA A 117 3.58 -5.92 8.91
N LEU A 118 2.66 -6.42 9.74
CA LEU A 118 2.89 -7.58 10.62
C LEU A 118 3.17 -8.86 9.83
N ALA A 119 2.44 -9.09 8.74
CA ALA A 119 2.67 -10.25 7.87
C ALA A 119 4.05 -10.19 7.20
N LEU A 120 4.49 -9.00 6.77
CA LEU A 120 5.83 -8.77 6.22
C LEU A 120 6.93 -9.00 7.25
N GLU A 121 6.76 -8.49 8.46
CA GLU A 121 7.70 -8.72 9.56
C GLU A 121 7.83 -10.21 9.86
N LYS A 122 6.69 -10.90 9.99
CA LYS A 122 6.67 -12.35 10.20
C LYS A 122 7.33 -13.11 9.07
N LEU A 123 7.12 -12.71 7.81
CA LEU A 123 7.77 -13.31 6.65
C LEU A 123 9.29 -13.19 6.75
N ILE A 124 9.78 -11.99 7.04
CA ILE A 124 11.20 -11.68 7.11
C ILE A 124 11.86 -12.39 8.29
N SER A 125 11.27 -12.30 9.48
CA SER A 125 11.83 -12.90 10.70
C SER A 125 11.82 -14.43 10.67
N THR A 126 10.73 -15.05 10.23
CA THR A 126 10.59 -16.50 10.21
C THR A 126 11.53 -17.18 9.20
N TYR A 127 11.74 -16.54 8.05
CA TYR A 127 12.54 -17.13 6.97
C TYR A 127 13.90 -16.45 6.79
N HIS A 128 14.28 -15.58 7.72
CA HIS A 128 15.56 -14.85 7.72
C HIS A 128 15.87 -14.17 6.38
N LEU A 129 14.83 -13.59 5.76
CA LEU A 129 14.95 -12.94 4.45
C LEU A 129 15.47 -11.52 4.61
N SER A 130 16.22 -11.04 3.62
CA SER A 130 16.42 -9.62 3.45
C SER A 130 15.12 -8.93 2.98
N GLN A 131 15.00 -7.62 3.23
CA GLN A 131 13.84 -6.85 2.74
C GLN A 131 13.73 -6.89 1.21
N GLU A 132 14.86 -6.94 0.52
CA GLU A 132 14.92 -7.07 -0.93
C GLU A 132 14.38 -8.42 -1.42
N GLU A 133 14.79 -9.52 -0.76
CA GLU A 133 14.28 -10.85 -1.08
C GLU A 133 12.79 -10.99 -0.79
N ALA A 134 12.31 -10.45 0.34
CA ALA A 134 10.90 -10.41 0.67
C ALA A 134 10.11 -9.63 -0.40
N ALA A 135 10.58 -8.45 -0.78
CA ALA A 135 9.97 -7.63 -1.82
C ALA A 135 9.87 -8.38 -3.16
N ARG A 136 10.95 -9.04 -3.59
CA ARG A 136 10.97 -9.84 -4.82
C ARG A 136 9.96 -10.98 -4.80
N ARG A 137 9.81 -11.65 -3.65
CA ARG A 137 8.88 -12.79 -3.50
C ARG A 137 7.41 -12.39 -3.53
N ILE A 138 7.09 -11.19 -3.02
CA ILE A 138 5.71 -10.67 -3.00
C ILE A 138 5.37 -9.81 -4.21
N GLY A 139 6.35 -9.55 -5.10
CA GLY A 139 6.14 -8.71 -6.30
C GLY A 139 6.05 -7.22 -6.00
N LYS A 140 6.67 -6.73 -4.91
CA LYS A 140 6.72 -5.30 -4.53
C LYS A 140 8.16 -4.75 -4.60
N SER A 141 8.31 -3.44 -4.54
CA SER A 141 9.63 -2.82 -4.42
C SER A 141 10.17 -2.93 -3.00
N GLN A 142 11.50 -2.99 -2.85
CA GLN A 142 12.15 -2.98 -1.53
C GLN A 142 11.75 -1.74 -0.71
N SER A 143 11.63 -0.58 -1.36
CA SER A 143 11.19 0.65 -0.70
C SER A 143 9.76 0.56 -0.16
N ALA A 144 8.84 -0.13 -0.86
CA ALA A 144 7.49 -0.35 -0.37
C ALA A 144 7.49 -1.24 0.89
N VAL A 145 8.28 -2.32 0.89
CA VAL A 145 8.45 -3.20 2.05
C VAL A 145 9.07 -2.44 3.22
N ALA A 146 10.13 -1.66 2.98
CA ALA A 146 10.78 -0.86 4.02
C ALA A 146 9.82 0.18 4.64
N ASN A 147 9.02 0.87 3.82
CA ASN A 147 8.03 1.82 4.30
C ASN A 147 6.95 1.14 5.15
N LYS A 148 6.50 -0.03 4.74
CA LYS A 148 5.50 -0.81 5.48
C LYS A 148 6.05 -1.26 6.84
N LEU A 149 7.26 -1.81 6.89
CA LEU A 149 7.92 -2.23 8.14
C LEU A 149 8.20 -1.05 9.10
N ARG A 150 8.47 0.14 8.58
CA ARG A 150 8.67 1.35 9.41
C ARG A 150 7.43 1.69 10.24
N LEU A 151 6.23 1.34 9.79
CA LEU A 151 5.00 1.56 10.55
C LEU A 151 5.01 0.86 11.90
N LEU A 152 5.65 -0.31 11.99
CA LEU A 152 5.77 -1.08 13.23
C LEU A 152 6.66 -0.40 14.30
N LYS A 153 7.29 0.73 13.96
CA LYS A 153 7.94 1.60 14.95
C LYS A 153 6.94 2.44 15.76
N LEU A 154 5.73 2.61 15.25
CA LEU A 154 4.66 3.26 16.00
C LEU A 154 4.10 2.31 17.06
N PRO A 155 3.68 2.81 18.21
CA PRO A 155 2.98 2.00 19.22
C PRO A 155 1.75 1.31 18.63
N ALA A 156 1.51 0.07 19.03
CA ALA A 156 0.35 -0.70 18.56
C ALA A 156 -0.98 0.04 18.77
N ALA A 157 -1.14 0.71 19.91
CA ALA A 157 -2.34 1.49 20.22
C ALA A 157 -2.57 2.65 19.21
N VAL A 158 -1.50 3.28 18.71
CA VAL A 158 -1.58 4.34 17.69
C VAL A 158 -2.03 3.76 16.36
N LEU A 159 -1.45 2.62 15.96
CA LEU A 159 -1.81 1.93 14.72
C LEU A 159 -3.27 1.45 14.75
N GLU A 160 -3.71 0.90 15.88
CA GLU A 160 -5.09 0.46 16.11
C GLU A 160 -6.06 1.63 16.00
N THR A 161 -5.79 2.74 16.71
CA THR A 161 -6.59 3.96 16.63
C THR A 161 -6.74 4.47 15.20
N LEU A 162 -5.64 4.55 14.44
CA LEU A 162 -5.66 5.01 13.05
C LEU A 162 -6.44 4.06 12.14
N ARG A 163 -6.26 2.75 12.30
CA ARG A 163 -6.96 1.72 11.53
C ARG A 163 -8.47 1.81 11.75
N ASP A 164 -8.89 1.79 13.01
CA ASP A 164 -10.30 1.77 13.39
C ASP A 164 -11.01 3.08 13.00
N GLY A 165 -10.27 4.18 12.99
CA GLY A 165 -10.75 5.47 12.48
C GLY A 165 -10.70 5.63 10.96
N GLY A 166 -10.31 4.61 10.19
CA GLY A 166 -10.28 4.64 8.73
C GLY A 166 -9.15 5.49 8.15
N ALA A 167 -8.12 5.81 8.92
CA ALA A 167 -6.94 6.49 8.41
C ALA A 167 -6.13 5.59 7.48
N THR A 168 -5.39 6.19 6.56
CA THR A 168 -4.57 5.47 5.59
C THR A 168 -3.14 5.26 6.09
N GLU A 169 -2.41 4.34 5.46
CA GLU A 169 -0.97 4.15 5.68
C GLU A 169 -0.17 5.46 5.64
N ARG A 170 -0.55 6.39 4.75
CA ARG A 170 0.15 7.68 4.61
C ARG A 170 0.01 8.53 5.85
N HIS A 171 -1.16 8.52 6.53
CA HIS A 171 -1.36 9.21 7.81
C HIS A 171 -0.46 8.59 8.89
N ALA A 172 -0.45 7.26 9.00
CA ALA A 172 0.42 6.57 9.96
C ALA A 172 1.91 6.88 9.72
N ARG A 173 2.34 6.87 8.45
CA ARG A 173 3.73 7.18 8.10
C ARG A 173 4.13 8.63 8.43
N ALA A 174 3.21 9.56 8.33
CA ALA A 174 3.46 10.96 8.68
C ALA A 174 3.77 11.15 10.17
N LEU A 175 3.33 10.23 11.05
CA LEU A 175 3.61 10.27 12.49
C LEU A 175 5.01 9.75 12.89
N LEU A 176 5.70 9.04 11.99
CA LEU A 176 7.01 8.44 12.29
C LEU A 176 8.12 9.42 12.73
N PRO A 177 8.13 10.69 12.30
CA PRO A 177 9.11 11.66 12.80
C PRO A 177 8.92 12.05 14.26
N LEU A 178 7.74 11.85 14.83
CA LEU A 178 7.49 12.08 16.26
C LEU A 178 8.12 10.93 17.06
N GLU A 179 9.07 11.25 17.94
CA GLU A 179 9.77 10.25 18.76
C GLU A 179 8.99 9.91 20.04
N ASP A 180 8.19 10.86 20.55
CA ASP A 180 7.41 10.70 21.77
C ASP A 180 6.08 9.98 21.49
N PRO A 181 5.86 8.78 22.09
CA PRO A 181 4.61 8.04 21.96
C PRO A 181 3.36 8.82 22.37
N SER A 182 3.48 9.74 23.32
CA SER A 182 2.35 10.57 23.77
C SER A 182 1.96 11.59 22.70
N LEU A 183 2.92 12.17 22.00
CA LEU A 183 2.67 13.05 20.86
C LEU A 183 2.10 12.29 19.68
N GLN A 184 2.58 11.08 19.42
CA GLN A 184 2.03 10.22 18.36
C GLN A 184 0.56 9.89 18.62
N ALA A 185 0.20 9.53 19.86
CA ALA A 185 -1.19 9.23 20.23
C ALA A 185 -2.10 10.46 20.10
N ARG A 186 -1.64 11.64 20.58
CA ARG A 186 -2.38 12.90 20.44
C ARG A 186 -2.56 13.28 18.98
N ALA A 187 -1.53 13.15 18.16
CA ALA A 187 -1.60 13.43 16.73
C ALA A 187 -2.55 12.47 16.02
N ALA A 188 -2.54 11.16 16.36
CA ALA A 188 -3.49 10.20 15.82
C ALA A 188 -4.94 10.58 16.11
N GLN A 189 -5.21 11.00 17.34
CA GLN A 189 -6.55 11.44 17.73
C GLN A 189 -6.97 12.70 16.97
N ALA A 190 -6.09 13.70 16.86
CA ALA A 190 -6.36 14.93 16.10
C ALA A 190 -6.61 14.67 14.60
N ILE A 191 -5.94 13.68 14.00
CA ILE A 191 -6.18 13.25 12.61
C ILE A 191 -7.62 12.77 12.44
N LEU A 192 -8.12 11.96 13.36
CA LEU A 192 -9.46 11.39 13.27
C LEU A 192 -10.55 12.41 13.57
N GLU A 193 -10.41 13.19 14.66
CA GLU A 193 -11.35 14.23 15.04
C GLU A 193 -11.48 15.31 13.98
N GLY A 194 -10.35 15.77 13.43
CA GLY A 194 -10.29 16.78 12.38
C GLY A 194 -10.51 16.25 10.98
N ARG A 195 -10.63 14.94 10.78
CA ARG A 195 -10.66 14.27 9.46
C ARG A 195 -9.57 14.83 8.53
N LEU A 196 -8.35 14.94 9.07
CA LEU A 196 -7.26 15.60 8.39
C LEU A 196 -6.85 14.84 7.12
N THR A 197 -6.54 15.57 6.09
CA THR A 197 -5.86 15.02 4.91
C THR A 197 -4.40 14.71 5.23
N VAL A 198 -3.73 13.93 4.39
CA VAL A 198 -2.30 13.61 4.56
C VAL A 198 -1.44 14.88 4.67
N ALA A 199 -1.70 15.89 3.83
CA ALA A 199 -0.96 17.14 3.85
C ALA A 199 -1.18 17.93 5.16
N GLN A 200 -2.41 17.93 5.68
CA GLN A 200 -2.71 18.55 6.99
C GLN A 200 -2.08 17.77 8.15
N THR A 201 -2.03 16.45 8.05
CA THR A 201 -1.33 15.60 9.00
C THR A 201 0.17 15.91 9.03
N GLU A 202 0.80 16.02 7.86
CA GLU A 202 2.21 16.39 7.76
C GLU A 202 2.47 17.79 8.35
N ALA A 203 1.57 18.76 8.11
CA ALA A 203 1.66 20.08 8.70
C ALA A 203 1.54 20.07 10.23
N LEU A 204 0.56 19.30 10.77
CA LEU A 204 0.40 19.09 12.22
C LEU A 204 1.67 18.48 12.84
N VAL A 205 2.25 17.48 12.21
CA VAL A 205 3.48 16.84 12.68
C VAL A 205 4.65 17.83 12.68
N GLN A 206 4.78 18.66 11.66
CA GLN A 206 5.80 19.73 11.63
C GLN A 206 5.61 20.75 12.74
N GLU A 207 4.37 21.12 13.06
CA GLU A 207 4.06 22.01 14.16
C GLU A 207 4.43 21.37 15.52
N LEU A 208 4.16 20.08 15.71
CA LEU A 208 4.49 19.35 16.93
C LEU A 208 6.01 19.13 17.10
N LEU A 209 6.75 18.96 16.01
CA LEU A 209 8.20 18.84 16.02
C LEU A 209 8.90 20.17 16.31
N HIS A 210 8.29 21.26 15.83
CA HIS A 210 8.80 22.60 16.02
C HIS A 210 7.75 23.46 16.73
N PRO A 211 7.46 23.18 18.02
CA PRO A 211 6.56 24.03 18.77
C PRO A 211 7.14 25.43 18.72
N LEU A 212 6.47 26.30 17.97
CA LEU A 212 6.85 27.69 17.88
C LEU A 212 6.96 28.22 19.30
N LYS A 213 8.15 28.68 19.68
CA LYS A 213 8.31 29.58 20.80
C LYS A 213 7.22 30.63 20.63
N THR A 214 6.24 30.66 21.54
CA THR A 214 5.10 31.60 21.67
C THR A 214 4.96 32.63 20.55
N PRO A 215 3.79 32.71 19.89
CA PRO A 215 3.57 33.71 18.84
C PRO A 215 3.53 35.08 19.50
N THR A 216 4.62 35.81 19.48
CA THR A 216 4.62 37.24 19.65
C THR A 216 4.37 37.84 18.28
N ALA A 217 3.17 38.42 18.11
CA ALA A 217 2.69 39.25 17.04
C ALA A 217 2.15 38.55 15.76
N PRO A 218 1.10 39.10 15.15
CA PRO A 218 0.51 38.62 13.93
C PRO A 218 1.55 38.61 12.82
N HIS A 219 1.69 37.45 12.14
CA HIS A 219 2.59 37.36 10.99
C HIS A 219 2.30 38.47 10.00
N PRO A 220 3.26 39.32 9.66
CA PRO A 220 3.11 40.16 8.50
C PRO A 220 2.88 39.23 7.30
N ARG A 221 1.84 39.52 6.53
CA ARG A 221 1.60 38.91 5.22
C ARG A 221 2.97 38.77 4.56
N ARG A 222 3.36 37.53 4.14
CA ARG A 222 4.58 37.28 3.37
C ARG A 222 4.54 38.23 2.17
N THR A 223 5.08 39.42 2.32
CA THR A 223 5.50 40.23 1.21
C THR A 223 6.63 39.48 0.56
N PHE A 224 6.39 38.95 -0.62
CA PHE A 224 7.45 38.42 -1.48
C PHE A 224 8.42 39.59 -1.70
N VAL A 225 9.51 39.63 -0.93
CA VAL A 225 10.61 40.50 -1.24
C VAL A 225 11.30 39.86 -2.44
N VAL A 226 10.97 40.37 -3.62
CA VAL A 226 11.68 40.00 -4.84
C VAL A 226 13.09 40.57 -4.71
N LYS A 227 14.00 39.71 -4.22
CA LYS A 227 15.44 40.09 -4.06
C LYS A 227 16.15 40.34 -5.39
N ASP A 228 15.54 39.90 -6.51
CA ASP A 228 16.09 40.09 -7.85
C ASP A 228 14.97 40.35 -8.84
N ILE A 229 14.82 41.61 -9.23
CA ILE A 229 13.85 42.09 -10.22
C ILE A 229 14.01 41.35 -11.56
N ARG A 230 15.22 40.87 -11.88
CA ARG A 230 15.51 40.11 -13.13
C ARG A 230 14.75 38.78 -13.17
N LEU A 231 14.60 38.09 -12.05
CA LEU A 231 13.84 36.83 -12.00
C LEU A 231 12.35 37.07 -12.28
N PHE A 232 11.79 38.16 -11.78
CA PHE A 232 10.41 38.53 -12.04
C PHE A 232 10.19 38.90 -13.52
N LEU A 233 11.09 39.70 -14.10
CA LEU A 233 11.04 40.08 -15.51
C LEU A 233 11.15 38.85 -16.43
N ASN A 234 12.06 37.93 -16.14
CA ASN A 234 12.19 36.67 -16.91
C ASN A 234 10.94 35.78 -16.84
N THR A 235 10.23 35.78 -15.70
CA THR A 235 8.96 35.04 -15.55
C THR A 235 7.86 35.65 -16.39
N LEU A 236 7.79 36.98 -16.44
CA LEU A 236 6.88 37.74 -17.28
C LEU A 236 7.14 37.48 -18.78
N ASP A 237 8.39 37.53 -19.21
CA ASP A 237 8.78 37.26 -20.60
C ASP A 237 8.39 35.84 -21.03
N ARG A 238 8.61 34.82 -20.15
CA ARG A 238 8.17 33.44 -20.40
C ARG A 238 6.64 33.34 -20.50
N GLY A 239 5.90 34.00 -19.62
CA GLY A 239 4.45 34.05 -19.66
C GLY A 239 3.92 34.68 -20.94
N MET A 240 4.53 35.79 -21.40
CA MET A 240 4.21 36.47 -22.65
C MET A 240 4.53 35.60 -23.87
N ALA A 241 5.63 34.87 -23.86
CA ALA A 241 6.00 33.94 -24.93
C ALA A 241 4.99 32.78 -25.03
N LEU A 242 4.53 32.25 -23.89
CA LEU A 242 3.51 31.19 -23.83
C LEU A 242 2.16 31.68 -24.39
N MET A 243 1.74 32.88 -24.05
CA MET A 243 0.49 33.48 -24.58
C MET A 243 0.56 33.66 -26.11
N ARG A 244 1.71 34.12 -26.63
CA ARG A 244 1.91 34.25 -28.08
C ARG A 244 1.91 32.92 -28.80
N SER A 245 2.53 31.90 -28.22
CA SER A 245 2.53 30.53 -28.79
C SER A 245 1.12 29.90 -28.76
N ALA A 246 0.26 30.34 -27.82
CA ALA A 246 -1.16 29.95 -27.74
C ALA A 246 -2.07 30.77 -28.66
N GLY A 247 -1.52 31.62 -29.56
CA GLY A 247 -2.31 32.44 -30.50
C GLY A 247 -2.89 33.73 -29.94
N VAL A 248 -2.49 34.11 -28.71
CA VAL A 248 -2.94 35.40 -28.13
C VAL A 248 -1.95 36.49 -28.49
N ALA A 249 -2.42 37.54 -29.18
CA ALA A 249 -1.58 38.68 -29.62
C ALA A 249 -1.22 39.64 -28.44
N ALA A 250 -0.60 39.09 -27.40
CA ALA A 250 -0.17 39.85 -26.23
C ALA A 250 1.07 40.70 -26.54
N LYS A 251 1.01 41.98 -26.19
CA LYS A 251 2.11 42.94 -26.34
C LYS A 251 2.59 43.41 -24.97
N CYS A 252 3.91 43.49 -24.80
CA CYS A 252 4.55 44.08 -23.63
C CYS A 252 5.49 45.19 -24.10
N GLN A 253 5.35 46.34 -23.50
CA GLN A 253 6.23 47.48 -23.71
C GLN A 253 6.92 47.78 -22.38
N ARG A 254 8.24 47.89 -22.41
CA ARG A 254 9.07 48.19 -21.25
C ARG A 254 9.74 49.53 -21.43
N GLU A 255 9.63 50.35 -20.41
CA GLU A 255 10.28 51.66 -20.30
C GLU A 255 11.10 51.66 -19.01
N ASP A 256 12.41 51.86 -19.15
CA ASP A 256 13.33 51.92 -18.00
C ASP A 256 13.60 53.39 -17.65
N HIS A 257 13.23 53.80 -16.45
CA HIS A 257 13.55 55.12 -15.86
C HIS A 257 14.64 54.98 -14.81
N GLU A 258 15.19 56.10 -14.35
CA GLU A 258 16.29 56.07 -13.36
C GLU A 258 15.90 55.36 -12.04
N ASP A 259 14.67 55.52 -11.58
CA ASP A 259 14.19 55.01 -10.31
C ASP A 259 13.15 53.87 -10.44
N GLU A 260 12.63 53.58 -11.64
CA GLU A 260 11.58 52.59 -11.84
C GLU A 260 11.61 51.93 -13.23
N ILE A 261 11.08 50.74 -13.33
CA ILE A 261 10.82 50.03 -14.58
C ILE A 261 9.30 49.98 -14.80
N CYS A 262 8.82 50.66 -15.84
CA CYS A 262 7.42 50.63 -16.23
C CYS A 262 7.17 49.51 -17.26
N LEU A 263 6.20 48.62 -16.98
CA LEU A 263 5.78 47.56 -17.87
C LEU A 263 4.31 47.71 -18.25
N THR A 264 4.05 47.97 -19.52
CA THR A 264 2.68 48.03 -20.05
C THR A 264 2.36 46.76 -20.81
N ILE A 265 1.44 45.95 -20.27
CA ILE A 265 1.02 44.69 -20.89
C ILE A 265 -0.39 44.87 -21.44
N ARG A 266 -0.56 44.58 -22.74
CA ARG A 266 -1.84 44.59 -23.44
C ARG A 266 -2.20 43.22 -23.92
N ILE A 267 -3.31 42.67 -23.39
CA ILE A 267 -3.80 41.32 -23.74
C ILE A 267 -5.18 41.51 -24.36
N PRO A 268 -5.41 41.14 -25.62
CA PRO A 268 -6.74 41.24 -26.24
C PRO A 268 -7.69 40.23 -25.57
N ARG A 269 -8.96 40.61 -25.38
CA ARG A 269 -9.99 39.76 -24.80
C ARG A 269 -10.54 38.69 -25.75
N SER A 270 -10.26 38.82 -27.04
CA SER A 270 -10.68 37.86 -28.07
C SER A 270 -9.45 37.27 -28.73
N VAL A 271 -9.40 35.94 -28.86
CA VAL A 271 -8.42 35.25 -29.69
C VAL A 271 -8.89 35.45 -31.13
N SER A 272 -8.06 36.13 -31.96
CA SER A 272 -8.31 36.17 -33.39
C SER A 272 -8.12 34.73 -33.96
N HIS A 273 -9.20 34.17 -34.47
CA HIS A 273 -9.15 32.93 -35.26
C HIS A 273 -8.52 33.21 -36.61
#